data_be99951f0914dbc5dfa9225900a9c616
#
_entry.id   be99951f0914dbc5dfa9225900a9c616
#
_cell.length_a   1.000
_cell.length_b   1.000
_cell.length_c   1.000
_cell.angle_alpha   90.00
_cell.angle_beta   90.00
_cell.angle_gamma   90.00
#
_symmetry.space_group_name_H-M   'P 1'
#
loop_
_entity.id
_entity.type
_entity.pdbx_description
1 polymer ?
#
loop_
_entity_poly.entity_id
_entity_poly.type
_entity_poly.pdbx_seq_one_letter_code
_entity_poly.pdbx_strand_id
1 'polypeptide(L)'
;MWTEQKLVLASGNQGKLNEFNVLFQPLGTDVISQAALNIESPEETGLTFIENALLKARHASEQAKLPALADDSGLMIPALNGAPGLYSARFAGPDATDSDNLNRLLEELSTFSDLESRRGYYICALALLRHATDPHPVIAIGTWHGRILDTPRGSGGFGYDPIFLPDAMDLTAAEMDSGLKNQISHRGQAVAELLAQLT
;
A
#
# COMPACT_ATOMS: atom_id res chain seq x y z
N MET A 1 -5.72 2.22 -23.99
CA MET A 1 -5.30 0.80 -24.05
C MET A 1 -3.82 0.71 -23.68
N TRP A 2 -3.47 -0.09 -22.69
CA TRP A 2 -2.08 -0.34 -22.26
C TRP A 2 -1.40 -1.31 -23.24
N THR A 3 -0.18 -1.00 -23.68
CA THR A 3 0.56 -1.79 -24.68
C THR A 3 2.00 -2.13 -24.26
N GLU A 4 2.40 -1.72 -23.07
CA GLU A 4 3.78 -1.87 -22.61
C GLU A 4 4.06 -3.31 -22.15
N GLN A 5 5.17 -3.86 -22.62
CA GLN A 5 5.59 -5.23 -22.29
C GLN A 5 6.33 -5.33 -20.96
N LYS A 6 6.90 -4.23 -20.48
CA LYS A 6 7.67 -4.17 -19.23
C LYS A 6 7.23 -2.98 -18.40
N LEU A 7 7.17 -3.20 -17.09
CA LEU A 7 6.80 -2.21 -16.10
C LEU A 7 7.73 -2.33 -14.89
N VAL A 8 8.31 -1.23 -14.44
CA VAL A 8 9.11 -1.23 -13.21
C VAL A 8 8.19 -0.96 -12.02
N LEU A 9 8.23 -1.85 -11.03
CA LEU A 9 7.63 -1.61 -9.73
C LEU A 9 8.64 -0.87 -8.84
N ALA A 10 8.32 0.35 -8.47
CA ALA A 10 9.11 1.19 -7.57
C ALA A 10 8.94 0.72 -6.11
N SER A 11 9.32 -0.53 -5.84
CA SER A 11 9.28 -1.16 -4.53
C SER A 11 10.33 -2.24 -4.43
N GLY A 12 10.92 -2.41 -3.24
CA GLY A 12 11.77 -3.56 -2.89
C GLY A 12 10.99 -4.72 -2.23
N ASN A 13 9.68 -4.57 -2.02
CA ASN A 13 8.88 -5.57 -1.35
C ASN A 13 8.50 -6.71 -2.30
N GLN A 14 9.00 -7.94 -2.01
CA GLN A 14 8.75 -9.12 -2.84
C GLN A 14 7.28 -9.54 -2.86
N GLY A 15 6.54 -9.32 -1.77
CA GLY A 15 5.10 -9.62 -1.71
C GLY A 15 4.33 -8.76 -2.71
N LYS A 16 4.60 -7.45 -2.74
CA LYS A 16 4.01 -6.52 -3.72
C LYS A 16 4.36 -6.92 -5.15
N LEU A 17 5.63 -7.28 -5.41
CA LEU A 17 6.05 -7.71 -6.75
C LEU A 17 5.24 -8.92 -7.24
N ASN A 18 5.03 -9.91 -6.38
CA ASN A 18 4.26 -11.10 -6.73
C ASN A 18 2.78 -10.74 -7.02
N GLU A 19 2.18 -9.89 -6.19
CA GLU A 19 0.81 -9.40 -6.39
C GLU A 19 0.67 -8.70 -7.75
N PHE A 20 1.55 -7.73 -8.04
CA PHE A 20 1.49 -6.98 -9.30
C PHE A 20 1.79 -7.82 -10.53
N ASN A 21 2.69 -8.80 -10.46
CA ASN A 21 2.93 -9.74 -11.55
C ASN A 21 1.64 -10.51 -11.92
N VAL A 22 0.93 -11.05 -10.92
CA VAL A 22 -0.35 -11.74 -11.15
C VAL A 22 -1.37 -10.81 -11.81
N LEU A 23 -1.45 -9.56 -11.35
CA LEU A 23 -2.44 -8.59 -11.80
C LEU A 23 -2.16 -8.04 -13.21
N PHE A 24 -0.90 -7.90 -13.59
CA PHE A 24 -0.50 -7.42 -14.93
C PHE A 24 -0.30 -8.53 -15.96
N GLN A 25 -0.25 -9.79 -15.53
CA GLN A 25 -0.15 -10.95 -16.44
C GLN A 25 -1.21 -10.96 -17.56
N PRO A 26 -2.51 -10.67 -17.29
CA PRO A 26 -3.53 -10.64 -18.34
C PRO A 26 -3.30 -9.55 -19.39
N LEU A 27 -2.52 -8.52 -19.07
CA LEU A 27 -2.13 -7.45 -20.00
C LEU A 27 -0.85 -7.78 -20.78
N GLY A 28 -0.24 -8.94 -20.55
CA GLY A 28 1.02 -9.35 -21.19
C GLY A 28 2.22 -8.51 -20.74
N THR A 29 2.16 -7.93 -19.55
CA THR A 29 3.22 -7.03 -19.03
C THR A 29 4.02 -7.73 -17.93
N ASP A 30 5.34 -7.78 -18.11
CA ASP A 30 6.29 -8.25 -17.09
C ASP A 30 6.57 -7.14 -16.08
N VAL A 31 6.30 -7.38 -14.81
CA VAL A 31 6.60 -6.43 -13.73
C VAL A 31 7.97 -6.76 -13.13
N ILE A 32 8.88 -5.81 -13.19
CA ILE A 32 10.27 -5.94 -12.71
C ILE A 32 10.43 -5.06 -11.48
N SER A 33 10.98 -5.58 -10.37
CA SER A 33 11.25 -4.73 -9.20
C SER A 33 12.39 -3.75 -9.47
N GLN A 34 12.32 -2.54 -8.89
CA GLN A 34 13.43 -1.60 -8.94
C GLN A 34 14.73 -2.18 -8.37
N ALA A 35 14.65 -3.06 -7.36
CA ALA A 35 15.80 -3.72 -6.77
C ALA A 35 16.54 -4.63 -7.78
N ALA A 36 15.81 -5.33 -8.67
CA ALA A 36 16.41 -6.14 -9.73
C ALA A 36 17.19 -5.31 -10.77
N LEU A 37 16.91 -4.00 -10.82
CA LEU A 37 17.61 -3.04 -11.68
C LEU A 37 18.65 -2.22 -10.91
N ASN A 38 18.94 -2.54 -9.66
CA ASN A 38 19.83 -1.81 -8.76
C ASN A 38 19.44 -0.33 -8.58
N ILE A 39 18.13 -0.04 -8.60
CA ILE A 39 17.60 1.30 -8.37
C ILE A 39 17.25 1.44 -6.89
N GLU A 40 17.88 2.39 -6.22
CA GLU A 40 17.58 2.74 -4.83
C GLU A 40 16.27 3.52 -4.73
N SER A 41 15.55 3.36 -3.61
CA SER A 41 14.35 4.14 -3.36
C SER A 41 14.70 5.59 -3.06
N PRO A 42 13.98 6.56 -3.63
CA PRO A 42 14.17 7.95 -3.27
C PRO A 42 13.64 8.23 -1.86
N GLU A 43 14.07 9.33 -1.26
CA GLU A 43 13.48 9.83 -0.03
C GLU A 43 12.02 10.26 -0.27
N GLU A 44 11.11 9.83 0.61
CA GLU A 44 9.69 10.17 0.56
C GLU A 44 9.47 11.54 1.23
N THR A 45 9.45 12.60 0.44
CA THR A 45 9.30 13.99 0.90
C THR A 45 7.90 14.57 0.67
N GLY A 46 7.00 13.79 0.06
CA GLY A 46 5.62 14.20 -0.18
C GLY A 46 4.80 14.29 1.10
N LEU A 47 3.80 15.16 1.08
CA LEU A 47 2.87 15.35 2.19
C LEU A 47 1.61 14.49 2.06
N THR A 48 1.47 13.77 0.96
CA THR A 48 0.35 12.86 0.68
C THR A 48 0.86 11.55 0.08
N PHE A 49 0.05 10.48 0.19
CA PHE A 49 0.34 9.20 -0.45
C PHE A 49 0.50 9.32 -1.97
N ILE A 50 -0.30 10.18 -2.61
CA ILE A 50 -0.20 10.42 -4.06
C ILE A 50 1.15 11.06 -4.43
N GLU A 51 1.59 12.07 -3.68
CA GLU A 51 2.88 12.74 -3.93
C GLU A 51 4.04 11.76 -3.80
N ASN A 52 4.04 10.92 -2.76
CA ASN A 52 5.08 9.91 -2.57
C ASN A 52 5.02 8.82 -3.64
N ALA A 53 3.83 8.34 -4.04
CA ALA A 53 3.70 7.40 -5.14
C ALA A 53 4.22 7.98 -6.46
N LEU A 54 3.87 9.23 -6.80
CA LEU A 54 4.38 9.93 -7.98
C LEU A 54 5.91 10.10 -7.93
N LEU A 55 6.45 10.52 -6.79
CA LEU A 55 7.88 10.70 -6.58
C LEU A 55 8.63 9.38 -6.84
N LYS A 56 8.19 8.29 -6.22
CA LYS A 56 8.78 6.95 -6.40
C LYS A 56 8.68 6.48 -7.86
N ALA A 57 7.51 6.63 -8.48
CA ALA A 57 7.31 6.20 -9.87
C ALA A 57 8.15 7.01 -10.86
N ARG A 58 8.26 8.35 -10.69
CA ARG A 58 9.12 9.19 -11.51
C ARG A 58 10.59 8.81 -11.39
N HIS A 59 11.06 8.62 -10.18
CA HIS A 59 12.44 8.21 -9.91
C HIS A 59 12.76 6.87 -10.58
N ALA A 60 11.92 5.85 -10.38
CA ALA A 60 12.11 4.53 -10.97
C ALA A 60 12.07 4.57 -12.50
N SER A 61 11.12 5.31 -13.09
CA SER A 61 11.01 5.48 -14.54
C SER A 61 12.21 6.22 -15.14
N GLU A 62 12.73 7.22 -14.46
CA GLU A 62 13.91 7.97 -14.91
C GLU A 62 15.15 7.09 -14.95
N GLN A 63 15.38 6.30 -13.92
CA GLN A 63 16.53 5.41 -13.82
C GLN A 63 16.44 4.23 -14.78
N ALA A 64 15.28 3.59 -14.87
CA ALA A 64 15.07 2.40 -15.70
C ALA A 64 14.84 2.72 -17.19
N LYS A 65 14.43 3.95 -17.53
CA LYS A 65 13.95 4.33 -18.87
C LYS A 65 12.78 3.45 -19.36
N LEU A 66 11.93 3.04 -18.44
CA LEU A 66 10.75 2.20 -18.64
C LEU A 66 9.53 2.86 -17.97
N PRO A 67 8.31 2.45 -18.34
CA PRO A 67 7.13 2.73 -17.54
C PRO A 67 7.32 2.28 -16.09
N ALA A 68 6.77 3.01 -15.14
CA ALA A 68 6.91 2.69 -13.73
C ALA A 68 5.59 2.81 -12.98
N LEU A 69 5.38 1.87 -12.06
CA LEU A 69 4.30 1.85 -11.10
C LEU A 69 4.89 1.97 -9.69
N ALA A 70 4.33 2.86 -8.90
CA ALA A 70 4.60 2.92 -7.48
C ALA A 70 3.32 2.80 -6.67
N ASP A 71 3.42 2.24 -5.47
CA ASP A 71 2.40 2.36 -4.45
C ASP A 71 2.92 3.10 -3.24
N ASP A 72 2.06 3.91 -2.65
CA ASP A 72 2.24 4.43 -1.30
C ASP A 72 0.98 4.13 -0.50
N SER A 73 1.16 3.55 0.69
CA SER A 73 0.06 2.97 1.47
C SER A 73 0.29 3.18 2.95
N GLY A 74 -0.80 3.35 3.69
CA GLY A 74 -0.73 3.48 5.14
C GLY A 74 -2.06 3.27 5.82
N LEU A 75 -2.02 3.22 7.14
CA LEU A 75 -3.18 3.15 8.03
C LEU A 75 -3.49 4.54 8.58
N MET A 76 -4.72 4.97 8.44
CA MET A 76 -5.22 6.27 8.90
C MET A 76 -6.18 6.07 10.07
N ILE A 77 -5.90 6.68 11.21
CA ILE A 77 -6.79 6.66 12.39
C ILE A 77 -7.24 8.09 12.69
N PRO A 78 -8.49 8.46 12.37
CA PRO A 78 -8.98 9.82 12.60
C PRO A 78 -8.84 10.30 14.04
N ALA A 79 -9.07 9.42 15.02
CA ALA A 79 -8.91 9.74 16.45
C ALA A 79 -7.47 10.13 16.84
N LEU A 80 -6.48 9.73 16.03
CA LEU A 80 -5.06 10.09 16.18
C LEU A 80 -4.63 11.16 15.15
N ASN A 81 -5.56 12.00 14.68
CA ASN A 81 -5.31 13.02 13.65
C ASN A 81 -4.70 12.45 12.36
N GLY A 82 -5.06 11.22 12.01
CA GLY A 82 -4.57 10.53 10.83
C GLY A 82 -3.28 9.71 11.03
N ALA A 83 -2.67 9.73 12.21
CA ALA A 83 -1.55 8.85 12.50
C ALA A 83 -1.99 7.36 12.50
N PRO A 84 -1.09 6.43 12.13
CA PRO A 84 0.31 6.58 11.69
C PRO A 84 0.48 7.20 10.29
N GLY A 85 -0.51 7.16 9.39
CA GLY A 85 -0.52 7.80 8.08
C GLY A 85 0.69 7.44 7.22
N LEU A 86 1.39 8.46 6.70
CA LEU A 86 2.62 8.31 5.89
C LEU A 86 3.77 7.62 6.64
N TYR A 87 3.70 7.57 7.96
CA TYR A 87 4.72 6.95 8.80
C TYR A 87 4.39 5.51 9.20
N SER A 88 3.37 4.88 8.57
CA SER A 88 2.88 3.54 8.94
C SER A 88 3.98 2.49 9.04
N ALA A 89 4.93 2.48 8.13
CA ALA A 89 6.03 1.51 8.13
C ALA A 89 7.15 1.81 9.17
N ARG A 90 7.16 3.01 9.76
CA ARG A 90 8.18 3.48 10.70
C ARG A 90 7.58 4.25 11.88
N PHE A 91 6.37 3.90 12.28
CA PHE A 91 5.61 4.61 13.32
C PHE A 91 6.29 4.57 14.69
N ALA A 92 6.94 3.46 15.01
CA ALA A 92 7.74 3.30 16.23
C ALA A 92 9.22 3.69 16.06
N GLY A 93 9.62 4.15 14.86
CA GLY A 93 10.98 4.59 14.56
C GLY A 93 11.49 4.04 13.21
N PRO A 94 12.65 4.53 12.73
CA PRO A 94 13.15 4.20 11.39
C PRO A 94 13.47 2.71 11.20
N ASP A 95 13.90 2.02 12.26
CA ASP A 95 14.28 0.61 12.23
C ASP A 95 13.22 -0.31 12.88
N ALA A 96 11.99 0.22 13.07
CA ALA A 96 10.92 -0.50 13.75
C ALA A 96 10.43 -1.70 12.92
N THR A 97 10.20 -2.82 13.59
CA THR A 97 9.53 -3.98 13.02
C THR A 97 8.01 -3.75 12.93
N ASP A 98 7.30 -4.60 12.18
CA ASP A 98 5.83 -4.58 12.15
C ASP A 98 5.23 -4.72 13.56
N SER A 99 5.83 -5.57 14.40
CA SER A 99 5.43 -5.74 15.79
C SER A 99 5.62 -4.48 16.64
N ASP A 100 6.73 -3.77 16.45
CA ASP A 100 6.98 -2.50 17.17
C ASP A 100 5.95 -1.44 16.78
N ASN A 101 5.67 -1.30 15.48
CA ASN A 101 4.68 -0.36 14.96
C ASN A 101 3.26 -0.68 15.46
N LEU A 102 2.89 -1.98 15.47
CA LEU A 102 1.61 -2.46 15.97
C LEU A 102 1.47 -2.16 17.48
N ASN A 103 2.47 -2.49 18.29
CA ASN A 103 2.46 -2.24 19.72
C ASN A 103 2.37 -0.74 20.02
N ARG A 104 3.12 0.09 19.29
CA ARG A 104 3.04 1.55 19.41
C ARG A 104 1.63 2.07 19.13
N LEU A 105 0.96 1.55 18.10
CA LEU A 105 -0.41 1.93 17.79
C LEU A 105 -1.39 1.52 18.89
N LEU A 106 -1.23 0.33 19.47
CA LEU A 106 -2.05 -0.12 20.60
C LEU A 106 -1.87 0.77 21.84
N GLU A 107 -0.63 1.22 22.12
CA GLU A 107 -0.34 2.17 23.21
C GLU A 107 -1.05 3.50 22.97
N GLU A 108 -0.95 4.09 21.78
CA GLU A 108 -1.61 5.36 21.42
C GLU A 108 -3.14 5.25 21.54
N LEU A 109 -3.71 4.07 21.23
CA LEU A 109 -5.15 3.81 21.30
C LEU A 109 -5.62 3.33 22.68
N SER A 110 -4.74 3.19 23.67
CA SER A 110 -5.08 2.62 25.00
C SER A 110 -6.14 3.41 25.77
N THR A 111 -6.25 4.71 25.51
CA THR A 111 -7.26 5.58 26.13
C THR A 111 -8.64 5.54 25.46
N PHE A 112 -8.73 4.92 24.28
CA PHE A 112 -9.99 4.75 23.54
C PHE A 112 -10.63 3.42 23.89
N SER A 113 -11.66 3.44 24.75
CA SER A 113 -12.23 2.24 25.34
C SER A 113 -13.31 1.56 24.48
N ASP A 114 -13.90 2.26 23.52
CA ASP A 114 -14.92 1.72 22.64
C ASP A 114 -14.39 1.53 21.21
N LEU A 115 -14.96 0.53 20.54
CA LEU A 115 -14.48 0.11 19.21
C LEU A 115 -14.78 1.16 18.12
N GLU A 116 -15.79 2.00 18.29
CA GLU A 116 -16.14 3.04 17.32
C GLU A 116 -15.15 4.20 17.35
N SER A 117 -14.62 4.56 18.52
CA SER A 117 -13.54 5.55 18.63
C SER A 117 -12.20 5.06 18.04
N ARG A 118 -12.07 3.75 17.81
CA ARG A 118 -10.89 3.11 17.19
C ARG A 118 -11.08 2.84 15.69
N ARG A 119 -12.00 3.58 15.04
CA ARG A 119 -12.17 3.51 13.59
C ARG A 119 -10.93 3.95 12.86
N GLY A 120 -10.64 3.26 11.77
CA GLY A 120 -9.54 3.60 10.87
C GLY A 120 -9.77 3.04 9.48
N TYR A 121 -8.88 3.38 8.60
CA TYR A 121 -8.89 2.83 7.25
C TYR A 121 -7.48 2.72 6.69
N TYR A 122 -7.24 1.67 5.94
CA TYR A 122 -6.09 1.62 5.06
C TYR A 122 -6.35 2.41 3.79
N ILE A 123 -5.33 3.06 3.29
CA ILE A 123 -5.30 3.72 1.99
C ILE A 123 -4.13 3.19 1.16
N CYS A 124 -4.36 3.02 -0.14
CA CYS A 124 -3.32 2.75 -1.12
C CYS A 124 -3.48 3.75 -2.27
N ALA A 125 -2.44 4.50 -2.56
CA ALA A 125 -2.35 5.34 -3.74
C ALA A 125 -1.38 4.70 -4.73
N LEU A 126 -1.85 4.41 -5.94
CA LEU A 126 -1.05 3.92 -7.05
C LEU A 126 -0.78 5.06 -8.03
N ALA A 127 0.45 5.16 -8.52
CA ALA A 127 0.83 6.07 -9.60
C ALA A 127 1.56 5.29 -10.69
N LEU A 128 0.99 5.26 -11.89
CA LEU A 128 1.57 4.63 -13.07
C LEU A 128 1.92 5.69 -14.10
N LEU A 129 3.18 5.69 -14.52
CA LEU A 129 3.72 6.59 -15.53
C LEU A 129 4.23 5.80 -16.74
N ARG A 130 4.01 6.34 -17.95
CA ARG A 130 4.58 5.78 -19.19
C ARG A 130 6.06 6.14 -19.35
N HIS A 131 6.47 7.28 -18.79
CA HIS A 131 7.86 7.76 -18.75
C HIS A 131 8.02 8.78 -17.61
N ALA A 132 9.25 9.10 -17.22
CA ALA A 132 9.57 9.94 -16.06
C ALA A 132 8.89 11.34 -16.08
N THR A 133 8.73 11.91 -17.27
CA THR A 133 8.11 13.24 -17.47
C THR A 133 6.66 13.14 -17.94
N ASP A 134 6.00 12.00 -17.75
CA ASP A 134 4.60 11.81 -18.15
C ASP A 134 3.72 12.91 -17.53
N PRO A 135 3.07 13.76 -18.33
CA PRO A 135 2.20 14.84 -17.84
C PRO A 135 0.82 14.33 -17.41
N HIS A 136 0.48 13.09 -17.76
CA HIS A 136 -0.83 12.52 -17.49
C HIS A 136 -0.68 11.10 -16.89
N PRO A 137 -0.11 10.99 -15.67
CA PRO A 137 0.01 9.72 -14.97
C PRO A 137 -1.37 9.15 -14.66
N VAL A 138 -1.48 7.83 -14.65
CA VAL A 138 -2.68 7.15 -14.15
C VAL A 138 -2.58 7.05 -12.63
N ILE A 139 -3.56 7.61 -11.92
CA ILE A 139 -3.65 7.57 -10.45
C ILE A 139 -4.88 6.74 -10.08
N ALA A 140 -4.69 5.80 -9.18
CA ALA A 140 -5.78 5.02 -8.60
C ALA A 140 -5.66 4.97 -7.08
N ILE A 141 -6.79 5.02 -6.38
CA ILE A 141 -6.84 5.03 -4.93
C ILE A 141 -7.82 3.98 -4.46
N GLY A 142 -7.39 3.17 -3.49
CA GLY A 142 -8.28 2.27 -2.78
C GLY A 142 -8.28 2.56 -1.29
N THR A 143 -9.42 2.43 -0.64
CA THR A 143 -9.59 2.59 0.81
C THR A 143 -10.31 1.40 1.40
N TRP A 144 -9.84 0.93 2.54
CA TRP A 144 -10.44 -0.21 3.24
C TRP A 144 -10.75 0.17 4.67
N HIS A 145 -12.02 0.39 4.96
CA HIS A 145 -12.50 0.85 6.25
C HIS A 145 -12.62 -0.29 7.26
N GLY A 146 -12.41 0.01 8.53
CA GLY A 146 -12.49 -0.95 9.61
C GLY A 146 -12.26 -0.32 10.99
N ARG A 147 -11.90 -1.16 11.94
CA ARG A 147 -11.64 -0.80 13.35
C ARG A 147 -10.35 -1.48 13.81
N ILE A 148 -9.71 -0.87 14.80
CA ILE A 148 -8.50 -1.41 15.42
C ILE A 148 -8.89 -2.16 16.69
N LEU A 149 -8.64 -3.45 16.72
CA LEU A 149 -8.82 -4.29 17.92
C LEU A 149 -7.78 -3.92 18.99
N ASP A 150 -8.07 -4.26 20.23
CA ASP A 150 -7.13 -4.13 21.36
C ASP A 150 -6.17 -5.31 21.49
N THR A 151 -6.48 -6.43 20.85
CA THR A 151 -5.71 -7.66 20.90
C THR A 151 -5.51 -8.22 19.47
N PRO A 152 -4.26 -8.55 19.10
CA PRO A 152 -3.97 -9.14 17.80
C PRO A 152 -4.62 -10.51 17.61
N ARG A 153 -5.13 -10.79 16.40
CA ARG A 153 -5.67 -12.08 15.96
C ARG A 153 -5.15 -12.45 14.59
N GLY A 154 -4.85 -13.71 14.38
CA GLY A 154 -4.28 -14.23 13.14
C GLY A 154 -2.76 -14.02 13.05
N SER A 155 -2.17 -14.66 12.04
CA SER A 155 -0.71 -14.62 11.80
C SER A 155 -0.36 -14.37 10.33
N GLY A 156 -1.35 -14.15 9.46
CA GLY A 156 -1.15 -13.83 8.06
C GLY A 156 -0.88 -12.35 7.84
N GLY A 157 -0.54 -12.00 6.61
CA GLY A 157 -0.32 -10.61 6.21
C GLY A 157 0.93 -9.97 6.80
N PHE A 158 0.89 -8.66 7.02
CA PHE A 158 2.00 -7.85 7.54
C PHE A 158 1.47 -6.57 8.21
N GLY A 159 2.36 -5.83 8.87
CA GLY A 159 2.02 -4.55 9.49
C GLY A 159 0.94 -4.66 10.56
N TYR A 160 -0.13 -3.90 10.40
CA TYR A 160 -1.24 -3.82 11.36
C TYR A 160 -2.37 -4.82 11.09
N ASP A 161 -2.21 -5.74 10.14
CA ASP A 161 -3.24 -6.74 9.79
C ASP A 161 -3.80 -7.51 10.98
N PRO A 162 -3.00 -7.92 11.99
CA PRO A 162 -3.51 -8.68 13.13
C PRO A 162 -4.49 -7.90 14.02
N ILE A 163 -4.47 -6.58 13.98
CA ILE A 163 -5.38 -5.73 14.78
C ILE A 163 -6.41 -5.00 13.92
N PHE A 164 -6.36 -5.11 12.62
CA PHE A 164 -7.32 -4.47 11.71
C PHE A 164 -8.49 -5.39 11.42
N LEU A 165 -9.68 -5.03 11.93
CA LEU A 165 -10.95 -5.69 11.68
C LEU A 165 -11.73 -4.89 10.62
N PRO A 166 -11.82 -5.36 9.37
CA PRO A 166 -12.56 -4.65 8.33
C PRO A 166 -14.07 -4.55 8.64
N ASP A 167 -14.70 -3.51 8.15
CA ASP A 167 -16.16 -3.35 8.28
C ASP A 167 -16.89 -4.53 7.64
N ALA A 168 -18.00 -4.95 8.27
CA ALA A 168 -18.83 -6.08 7.87
C ALA A 168 -18.11 -7.46 7.85
N MET A 169 -16.98 -7.58 8.56
CA MET A 169 -16.22 -8.83 8.70
C MET A 169 -16.07 -9.21 10.17
N ASP A 170 -15.98 -10.52 10.45
CA ASP A 170 -15.66 -11.07 11.77
C ASP A 170 -14.17 -11.49 11.89
N LEU A 171 -13.46 -11.51 10.77
CA LEU A 171 -12.04 -11.87 10.66
C LEU A 171 -11.18 -10.61 10.52
N THR A 172 -10.05 -10.58 11.21
CA THR A 172 -9.02 -9.56 10.95
C THR A 172 -8.39 -9.76 9.58
N ALA A 173 -7.69 -8.75 9.08
CA ALA A 173 -6.95 -8.85 7.83
C ALA A 173 -5.89 -9.98 7.87
N ALA A 174 -5.37 -10.32 9.06
CA ALA A 174 -4.41 -11.40 9.25
C ALA A 174 -5.04 -12.81 9.33
N GLU A 175 -6.34 -12.91 9.58
CA GLU A 175 -7.09 -14.17 9.62
C GLU A 175 -7.69 -14.53 8.25
N MET A 176 -7.70 -13.59 7.30
CA MET A 176 -8.27 -13.79 5.97
C MET A 176 -7.38 -14.63 5.06
N ASP A 177 -8.02 -15.38 4.18
CA ASP A 177 -7.34 -15.96 3.02
C ASP A 177 -6.75 -14.85 2.12
N SER A 178 -5.56 -15.09 1.60
CA SER A 178 -4.83 -14.12 0.77
C SER A 178 -5.60 -13.73 -0.49
N GLY A 179 -6.33 -14.67 -1.11
CA GLY A 179 -7.14 -14.40 -2.30
C GLY A 179 -8.29 -13.44 -2.00
N LEU A 180 -9.01 -13.65 -0.89
CA LEU A 180 -10.06 -12.75 -0.45
C LEU A 180 -9.50 -11.36 -0.12
N LYS A 181 -8.41 -11.32 0.67
CA LYS A 181 -7.76 -10.06 1.04
C LYS A 181 -7.32 -9.26 -0.19
N ASN A 182 -6.73 -9.92 -1.19
CA ASN A 182 -6.29 -9.27 -2.44
C ASN A 182 -7.45 -8.68 -3.25
N GLN A 183 -8.67 -9.19 -3.09
CA GLN A 183 -9.85 -8.65 -3.78
C GLN A 183 -10.44 -7.43 -3.06
N ILE A 184 -10.55 -7.47 -1.73
CA ILE A 184 -11.32 -6.48 -0.97
C ILE A 184 -10.48 -5.40 -0.28
N SER A 185 -9.17 -5.61 -0.14
CA SER A 185 -8.29 -4.66 0.53
C SER A 185 -8.13 -3.34 -0.25
N HIS A 186 -7.60 -2.34 0.43
CA HIS A 186 -7.23 -1.05 -0.17
C HIS A 186 -6.38 -1.20 -1.44
N ARG A 187 -5.38 -2.11 -1.41
CA ARG A 187 -4.54 -2.37 -2.59
C ARG A 187 -5.32 -3.08 -3.70
N GLY A 188 -6.13 -4.09 -3.36
CA GLY A 188 -6.99 -4.77 -4.35
C GLY A 188 -7.92 -3.80 -5.06
N GLN A 189 -8.56 -2.89 -4.31
CA GLN A 189 -9.43 -1.85 -4.86
C GLN A 189 -8.66 -0.87 -5.75
N ALA A 190 -7.50 -0.37 -5.29
CA ALA A 190 -6.67 0.54 -6.08
C ALA A 190 -6.19 -0.11 -7.40
N VAL A 191 -5.82 -1.39 -7.36
CA VAL A 191 -5.43 -2.12 -8.57
C VAL A 191 -6.60 -2.32 -9.52
N ALA A 192 -7.77 -2.69 -9.02
CA ALA A 192 -8.97 -2.85 -9.85
C ALA A 192 -9.31 -1.53 -10.56
N GLU A 193 -9.24 -0.40 -9.86
CA GLU A 193 -9.42 0.92 -10.44
C GLU A 193 -8.35 1.26 -11.47
N LEU A 194 -7.07 0.97 -11.17
CA LEU A 194 -5.97 1.20 -12.10
C LEU A 194 -6.19 0.43 -13.41
N LEU A 195 -6.51 -0.86 -13.34
CA LEU A 195 -6.73 -1.71 -14.51
C LEU A 195 -7.91 -1.24 -15.34
N ALA A 196 -8.99 -0.77 -14.71
CA ALA A 196 -10.15 -0.20 -15.42
C ALA A 196 -9.80 1.06 -16.23
N GLN A 197 -8.78 1.82 -15.81
CA GLN A 197 -8.30 2.99 -16.54
C GLN A 197 -7.32 2.63 -17.69
N LEU A 198 -6.79 1.41 -17.72
CA LEU A 198 -5.83 0.96 -18.75
C LEU A 198 -6.49 0.22 -19.94
N THR A 199 -7.71 -0.24 -19.77
CA THR A 199 -8.52 -0.90 -20.79
C THR A 199 -9.30 0.10 -21.62
#